data_045279ac54db821236b9889fa20aee09
#
_entry.id   045279ac54db821236b9889fa20aee09
#
_cell.length_a   1.000
_cell.length_b   1.000
_cell.length_c   1.000
_cell.angle_alpha   90.00
_cell.angle_beta   90.00
_cell.angle_gamma   90.00
#
_symmetry.space_group_name_H-M   'P 1'
#
loop_
_entity.id
_entity.type
_entity.pdbx_description
1 polymer ?
#
loop_
_entity_poly.entity_id
_entity_poly.type
_entity_poly.pdbx_seq_one_letter_code
_entity_poly.pdbx_strand_id
1 'polypeptide(L)'
;MEKPTAVVPPPSAMEATAAGSVTFKVLNPRGEIEHPPILAPAPRVAELAGKKVGLYWNGKRGTSVFFDTVEELLKEKFPTITILRYTGAFDPGDKLAAQIAKNCDTFIDGVGD
;
A
#
# COMPACT_ATOMS: atom_id res chain seq x y z
N MET A 1 -6.84 33.73 4.80
CA MET A 1 -8.06 33.42 4.13
C MET A 1 -8.97 32.60 5.04
N GLU A 2 -10.15 33.01 5.16
CA GLU A 2 -11.13 32.32 5.99
C GLU A 2 -11.58 31.02 5.37
N LYS A 3 -11.65 29.97 6.16
CA LYS A 3 -12.17 28.69 5.70
C LYS A 3 -13.65 28.77 5.40
N PRO A 4 -14.13 28.27 4.28
CA PRO A 4 -15.56 28.22 3.97
C PRO A 4 -16.32 27.20 4.82
N THR A 5 -15.70 26.54 5.74
CA THR A 5 -16.30 25.52 6.60
C THR A 5 -17.45 26.02 7.47
N ALA A 6 -17.50 27.32 7.76
CA ALA A 6 -18.62 27.91 8.48
C ALA A 6 -19.93 27.82 7.70
N VAL A 7 -19.86 27.75 6.37
CA VAL A 7 -21.02 27.70 5.49
C VAL A 7 -21.47 26.28 5.16
N VAL A 8 -20.54 25.35 5.26
CA VAL A 8 -20.80 23.95 4.96
C VAL A 8 -20.99 23.19 6.27
N PRO A 9 -22.15 22.53 6.49
CA PRO A 9 -22.33 21.72 7.67
C PRO A 9 -21.29 20.60 7.70
N PRO A 10 -20.87 20.15 8.89
CA PRO A 10 -19.95 19.02 8.99
C PRO A 10 -20.47 17.84 8.19
N PRO A 11 -19.62 17.12 7.46
CA PRO A 11 -20.05 15.96 6.67
C PRO A 11 -20.64 14.84 7.52
N SER A 12 -20.42 14.88 8.82
CA SER A 12 -21.00 13.95 9.79
C SER A 12 -22.47 14.25 10.16
N ALA A 13 -22.99 15.38 9.76
CA ALA A 13 -24.36 15.79 10.10
C ALA A 13 -25.11 16.25 8.85
N MET A 14 -26.38 15.84 8.75
CA MET A 14 -27.29 16.29 7.70
C MET A 14 -28.68 16.50 8.29
N GLU A 15 -29.40 17.42 7.70
CA GLU A 15 -30.79 17.69 8.05
C GLU A 15 -31.73 17.08 7.01
N ALA A 16 -32.73 16.34 7.48
CA ALA A 16 -33.82 15.85 6.66
C ALA A 16 -35.09 16.58 7.05
N THR A 17 -35.81 17.14 6.06
CA THR A 17 -37.06 17.84 6.27
C THR A 17 -38.21 17.00 5.74
N ALA A 18 -39.14 16.65 6.62
CA ALA A 18 -40.40 16.01 6.22
C ALA A 18 -41.42 17.05 5.79
N ALA A 19 -42.41 16.64 4.97
CA ALA A 19 -43.49 17.49 4.53
C ALA A 19 -44.23 18.06 5.75
N GLY A 20 -44.38 19.40 5.78
CA GLY A 20 -45.11 20.11 6.80
C GLY A 20 -44.25 20.84 7.77
N SER A 21 -43.21 20.64 8.25
CA SER A 21 -42.39 21.44 9.19
C SER A 21 -41.59 20.66 10.20
N VAL A 22 -41.62 19.36 10.19
CA VAL A 22 -40.80 18.56 11.09
C VAL A 22 -39.43 18.36 10.47
N THR A 23 -38.42 18.80 11.19
CA THR A 23 -37.04 18.67 10.78
C THR A 23 -36.34 17.71 11.69
N PHE A 24 -35.63 16.77 11.13
CA PHE A 24 -34.76 15.83 11.88
C PHE A 24 -33.32 16.10 11.54
N LYS A 25 -32.48 16.12 12.56
CA LYS A 25 -31.03 16.16 12.38
C LYS A 25 -30.45 14.80 12.68
N VAL A 26 -29.80 14.22 11.71
CA VAL A 26 -29.15 12.92 11.82
C VAL A 26 -27.65 13.06 11.59
N LEU A 27 -26.87 12.27 12.30
CA LEU A 27 -25.43 12.23 12.12
C LEU A 27 -25.09 11.32 10.95
N ASN A 28 -24.08 11.73 10.19
CA ASN A 28 -23.51 10.87 9.16
C ASN A 28 -22.74 9.72 9.84
N PRO A 29 -23.14 8.45 9.65
CA PRO A 29 -22.48 7.34 10.31
C PRO A 29 -21.09 7.02 9.77
N ARG A 30 -20.69 7.63 8.66
CA ARG A 30 -19.44 7.32 7.98
C ARG A 30 -18.21 7.80 8.76
N GLY A 31 -18.33 8.85 9.56
CA GLY A 31 -17.19 9.47 10.24
C GLY A 31 -16.24 10.20 9.30
N GLU A 32 -15.30 10.87 9.89
CA GLU A 32 -14.22 11.56 9.18
C GLU A 32 -12.93 10.75 9.33
N ILE A 33 -12.28 10.49 8.22
CA ILE A 33 -10.99 9.81 8.18
C ILE A 33 -9.97 10.80 7.65
N GLU A 34 -9.00 11.11 8.48
CA GLU A 34 -7.83 11.85 7.99
C GLU A 34 -7.06 10.96 7.02
N HIS A 35 -6.96 11.42 5.80
CA HIS A 35 -6.13 10.74 4.81
C HIS A 35 -4.70 11.23 4.92
N PRO A 36 -3.73 10.33 5.13
CA PRO A 36 -2.34 10.73 5.04
C PRO A 36 -2.03 11.24 3.64
N PRO A 37 -1.02 12.11 3.49
CA PRO A 37 -0.65 12.60 2.18
C PRO A 37 -0.35 11.42 1.25
N ILE A 38 -0.92 11.48 0.05
CA ILE A 38 -0.68 10.48 -0.99
C ILE A 38 0.75 10.71 -1.50
N LEU A 39 1.61 9.75 -1.24
CA LEU A 39 2.96 9.72 -1.78
C LEU A 39 2.96 8.94 -3.08
N ALA A 40 3.62 9.49 -4.08
CA ALA A 40 3.81 8.76 -5.32
C ALA A 40 4.72 7.55 -5.08
N PRO A 41 4.45 6.40 -5.71
CA PRO A 41 5.39 5.28 -5.66
C PRO A 41 6.73 5.65 -6.31
N ALA A 42 7.77 4.92 -5.94
CA ALA A 42 9.08 5.09 -6.55
C ALA A 42 9.01 4.93 -8.09
N PRO A 43 9.85 5.63 -8.84
CA PRO A 43 9.91 5.44 -10.29
C PRO A 43 10.19 3.98 -10.65
N ARG A 44 9.58 3.51 -11.72
CA ARG A 44 9.82 2.16 -12.22
C ARG A 44 11.24 2.04 -12.76
N VAL A 45 11.88 0.91 -12.52
CA VAL A 45 13.15 0.59 -13.18
C VAL A 45 12.91 0.38 -14.69
N ALA A 46 13.81 0.90 -15.50
CA ALA A 46 13.66 0.81 -16.96
C ALA A 46 13.81 -0.62 -17.48
N GLU A 47 14.70 -1.40 -16.84
CA GLU A 47 14.96 -2.80 -17.18
C GLU A 47 15.37 -3.56 -15.92
N LEU A 48 15.19 -4.87 -15.94
CA LEU A 48 15.56 -5.73 -14.82
C LEU A 48 16.94 -6.37 -14.97
N ALA A 49 17.48 -6.40 -16.18
CA ALA A 49 18.80 -6.96 -16.43
C ALA A 49 19.87 -6.25 -15.57
N GLY A 50 20.68 -7.03 -14.87
CA GLY A 50 21.75 -6.53 -13.99
C GLY A 50 21.27 -5.86 -12.70
N LYS A 51 19.97 -5.88 -12.42
CA LYS A 51 19.41 -5.26 -11.23
C LYS A 51 19.34 -6.23 -10.04
N LYS A 52 19.28 -5.64 -8.85
CA LYS A 52 19.06 -6.36 -7.60
C LYS A 52 17.57 -6.33 -7.27
N VAL A 53 16.95 -7.49 -7.31
CA VAL A 53 15.53 -7.64 -7.00
C VAL A 53 15.36 -8.34 -5.67
N GLY A 54 14.69 -7.67 -4.74
CA GLY A 54 14.29 -8.27 -3.47
C GLY A 54 13.02 -9.07 -3.62
N LEU A 55 12.97 -10.24 -3.02
CA LEU A 55 11.74 -11.03 -2.88
C LEU A 55 11.43 -11.14 -1.40
N TYR A 56 10.37 -10.46 -0.97
CA TYR A 56 9.93 -10.49 0.41
C TYR A 56 8.73 -11.42 0.59
N TRP A 57 8.93 -12.46 1.37
CA TRP A 57 7.90 -13.41 1.74
C TRP A 57 7.40 -13.12 3.16
N ASN A 58 6.11 -12.87 3.31
CA ASN A 58 5.47 -12.54 4.57
C ASN A 58 5.14 -13.76 5.45
N GLY A 59 5.73 -14.91 5.20
CA GLY A 59 5.63 -16.09 6.04
C GLY A 59 4.37 -16.94 5.85
N LYS A 60 3.50 -16.61 4.90
CA LYS A 60 2.30 -17.42 4.66
C LYS A 60 2.66 -18.81 4.17
N ARG A 61 2.08 -19.81 4.82
CA ARG A 61 2.36 -21.21 4.56
C ARG A 61 2.05 -21.59 3.11
N GLY A 62 2.96 -22.31 2.48
CA GLY A 62 2.81 -22.78 1.08
C GLY A 62 3.18 -21.76 0.02
N THR A 63 3.33 -20.49 0.35
CA THR A 63 3.64 -19.44 -0.63
C THR A 63 5.13 -19.27 -0.88
N SER A 64 6.00 -19.92 -0.11
CA SER A 64 7.43 -19.96 -0.40
C SER A 64 7.72 -20.59 -1.77
N VAL A 65 6.95 -21.61 -2.16
CA VAL A 65 7.06 -22.25 -3.47
C VAL A 65 6.77 -21.26 -4.62
N PHE A 66 5.82 -20.35 -4.41
CA PHE A 66 5.54 -19.28 -5.35
C PHE A 66 6.80 -18.42 -5.59
N PHE A 67 7.46 -17.99 -4.52
CA PHE A 67 8.68 -17.20 -4.62
C PHE A 67 9.86 -17.96 -5.22
N ASP A 68 9.96 -19.26 -4.95
CA ASP A 68 10.98 -20.11 -5.58
C ASP A 68 10.79 -20.13 -7.10
N THR A 69 9.56 -20.30 -7.56
CA THR A 69 9.21 -20.28 -8.97
C THR A 69 9.46 -18.89 -9.60
N VAL A 70 9.07 -17.83 -8.91
CA VAL A 70 9.34 -16.45 -9.37
C VAL A 70 10.84 -16.21 -9.54
N GLU A 71 11.64 -16.66 -8.60
CA GLU A 71 13.09 -16.54 -8.66
C GLU A 71 13.67 -17.28 -9.88
N GLU A 72 13.24 -18.53 -10.12
CA GLU A 72 13.66 -19.32 -11.27
C GLU A 72 13.30 -18.63 -12.58
N LEU A 73 12.06 -18.19 -12.73
CA LEU A 73 11.60 -17.50 -13.94
C LEU A 73 12.31 -16.17 -14.18
N LEU A 74 12.58 -15.42 -13.12
CA LEU A 74 13.34 -14.17 -13.24
C LEU A 74 14.78 -14.43 -13.68
N LYS A 75 15.44 -15.43 -13.12
CA LYS A 75 16.80 -15.81 -13.50
C LYS A 75 16.89 -16.36 -14.93
N GLU A 76 15.88 -17.12 -15.35
CA GLU A 76 15.79 -17.61 -16.71
C GLU A 76 15.64 -16.47 -17.72
N LYS A 77 14.71 -15.55 -17.44
CA LYS A 77 14.43 -14.42 -18.32
C LYS A 77 15.49 -13.33 -18.30
N PHE A 78 16.11 -13.13 -17.15
CA PHE A 78 17.15 -12.12 -16.94
C PHE A 78 18.38 -12.74 -16.28
N PRO A 79 19.26 -13.39 -17.03
CA PRO A 79 20.39 -14.14 -16.43
C PRO A 79 21.36 -13.32 -15.59
N THR A 80 21.39 -12.00 -15.77
CA THR A 80 22.25 -11.07 -15.03
C THR A 80 21.62 -10.50 -13.76
N ILE A 81 20.36 -10.88 -13.46
CA ILE A 81 19.64 -10.41 -12.30
C ILE A 81 20.26 -10.97 -11.01
N THR A 82 20.24 -10.17 -9.95
CA THR A 82 20.59 -10.62 -8.60
C THR A 82 19.33 -10.68 -7.77
N ILE A 83 19.05 -11.83 -7.19
CA ILE A 83 17.90 -12.03 -6.32
C ILE A 83 18.33 -12.02 -4.87
N LEU A 84 17.66 -11.19 -4.06
CA LEU A 84 17.84 -11.12 -2.62
C LEU A 84 16.55 -11.55 -1.94
N ARG A 85 16.60 -12.61 -1.13
CA ARG A 85 15.45 -13.17 -0.43
C ARG A 85 15.35 -12.57 0.97
N TYR A 86 14.14 -12.13 1.28
CA TYR A 86 13.79 -11.62 2.61
C TYR A 86 12.55 -12.35 3.12
N THR A 87 12.45 -12.47 4.43
CA THR A 87 11.27 -13.04 5.07
C THR A 87 11.00 -12.32 6.38
N GLY A 88 9.74 -12.28 6.77
CA GLY A 88 9.33 -11.63 7.99
C GLY A 88 7.83 -11.69 8.18
N ALA A 89 7.31 -10.80 9.01
CA ALA A 89 5.88 -10.67 9.26
C ALA A 89 5.14 -10.07 8.05
N PHE A 90 3.84 -9.98 8.15
CA PHE A 90 2.98 -9.36 7.13
C PHE A 90 3.46 -7.95 6.76
N ASP A 91 3.83 -7.17 7.76
CA ASP A 91 4.47 -5.87 7.58
C ASP A 91 5.96 -6.01 7.91
N PRO A 92 6.87 -5.69 6.98
CA PRO A 92 8.31 -5.76 7.25
C PRO A 92 8.79 -4.78 8.32
N GLY A 93 8.03 -3.72 8.59
CA GLY A 93 8.43 -2.64 9.48
C GLY A 93 9.50 -1.73 8.88
N ASP A 94 9.64 -0.55 9.44
CA ASP A 94 10.51 0.51 8.90
C ASP A 94 11.97 0.10 8.76
N LYS A 95 12.49 -0.66 9.73
CA LYS A 95 13.89 -1.08 9.74
C LYS A 95 14.23 -2.00 8.58
N LEU A 96 13.42 -3.02 8.37
CA LEU A 96 13.63 -3.96 7.27
C LEU A 96 13.32 -3.33 5.92
N ALA A 97 12.26 -2.51 5.85
CA ALA A 97 11.94 -1.76 4.64
C ALA A 97 13.10 -0.84 4.20
N ALA A 98 13.71 -0.13 5.14
CA ALA A 98 14.88 0.70 4.86
C ALA A 98 16.09 -0.13 4.38
N GLN A 99 16.28 -1.31 4.94
CA GLN A 99 17.35 -2.22 4.53
C GLN A 99 17.12 -2.75 3.12
N ILE A 100 15.90 -3.15 2.79
CA ILE A 100 15.52 -3.59 1.43
C ILE A 100 15.72 -2.46 0.44
N ALA A 101 15.25 -1.26 0.75
CA ALA A 101 15.40 -0.08 -0.11
C ALA A 101 16.85 0.28 -0.38
N LYS A 102 17.74 0.05 0.59
CA LYS A 102 19.18 0.27 0.44
C LYS A 102 19.86 -0.79 -0.43
N ASN A 103 19.41 -2.03 -0.34
CA ASN A 103 20.10 -3.17 -0.94
C ASN A 103 19.54 -3.57 -2.31
N CYS A 104 18.31 -3.17 -2.62
CA CYS A 104 17.61 -3.58 -3.84
C CYS A 104 17.27 -2.39 -4.73
N ASP A 105 17.25 -2.61 -6.02
CA ASP A 105 16.77 -1.64 -7.02
C ASP A 105 15.23 -1.67 -7.13
N THR A 106 14.65 -2.82 -6.90
CA THR A 106 13.21 -3.04 -6.85
C THR A 106 12.92 -4.28 -6.01
N PHE A 107 11.66 -4.47 -5.63
CA PHE A 107 11.29 -5.65 -4.85
C PHE A 107 9.86 -6.11 -5.14
N ILE A 108 9.58 -7.35 -4.81
CA ILE A 108 8.25 -7.96 -4.83
C ILE A 108 7.91 -8.38 -3.41
N ASP A 109 6.80 -7.89 -2.91
CA ASP A 109 6.25 -8.23 -1.61
C ASP A 109 5.00 -9.10 -1.79
N GLY A 110 4.87 -10.14 -1.03
CA GLY A 110 3.72 -11.04 -1.09
C GLY A 110 3.70 -12.02 0.08
N VAL A 111 2.55 -12.61 0.32
CA VAL A 111 1.37 -12.66 -0.54
C VAL A 111 0.18 -12.11 0.22
N GLY A 112 -0.71 -11.36 -0.45
CA GLY A 112 -1.95 -10.91 0.14
C GLY A 112 -2.95 -12.04 0.40
N ASP A 113 -3.96 -11.77 1.21
CA ASP A 113 -5.09 -12.68 1.42
C ASP A 113 -6.14 -12.47 0.36
#